data_b53454fb198d328275605fe88901f3a7
#
_entry.id   b53454fb198d328275605fe88901f3a7
#
_cell.length_a   1.000
_cell.length_b   1.000
_cell.length_c   1.000
_cell.angle_alpha   90.00
_cell.angle_beta   90.00
_cell.angle_gamma   90.00
#
_symmetry.space_group_name_H-M   'P 1'
#
loop_
_entity.id
_entity.type
_entity.pdbx_description
1 polymer ?
#
loop_
_entity_poly.entity_id
_entity_poly.type
_entity_poly.pdbx_seq_one_letter_code
_entity_poly.pdbx_strand_id
1 'polypeptide(L)'
;KENRGRYILQKFGFKPLEPEVIVDGTVMDEGRVVSAIKELFEETNIKVKQVAVSISGHAVIIKKISLPPMPDEELEGQVRLAAEQYIPFDINEVNIDFSVLPSTEAAGDTQGEMSIILVAAKKDKINELTELVKGAGLVPIVMDVDAFAIENMHAINYPVSQDETTALINIGASVMNINIVRGGTSLFTRDIPIGGNRYTEAIQREVGMSYEEAEETKKGERSAGNNQDAVTTVVDSVNSEVASE
;
A
#
# COMPACT_ATOMS: atom_id res chain seq x y z
N LYS A 1 9.14 -12.22 -15.16
CA LYS A 1 10.16 -12.29 -16.23
C LYS A 1 9.69 -11.46 -17.42
N GLU A 2 10.49 -10.52 -17.85
CA GLU A 2 10.23 -9.76 -19.07
C GLU A 2 10.54 -10.63 -20.30
N ASN A 3 9.62 -10.62 -21.25
CA ASN A 3 9.78 -11.28 -22.55
C ASN A 3 9.18 -10.39 -23.64
N ARG A 4 10.03 -9.79 -24.48
CA ARG A 4 9.63 -8.90 -25.60
C ARG A 4 8.67 -7.79 -25.17
N GLY A 5 8.97 -7.10 -24.07
CA GLY A 5 8.15 -6.01 -23.56
C GLY A 5 6.88 -6.45 -22.81
N ARG A 6 6.72 -7.75 -22.53
CA ARG A 6 5.64 -8.27 -21.70
C ARG A 6 6.19 -8.88 -20.42
N TYR A 7 5.52 -8.60 -19.32
CA TYR A 7 5.83 -9.25 -18.04
C TYR A 7 5.01 -10.54 -17.89
N ILE A 8 5.69 -11.59 -17.45
CA ILE A 8 5.08 -12.90 -17.25
C ILE A 8 5.24 -13.26 -15.77
N LEU A 9 4.12 -13.44 -15.06
CA LEU A 9 4.13 -13.97 -13.71
C LEU A 9 4.63 -15.41 -13.74
N GLN A 10 5.76 -15.67 -13.07
CA GLN A 10 6.38 -16.99 -13.06
C GLN A 10 5.90 -17.86 -11.92
N LYS A 11 5.74 -17.24 -10.75
CA LYS A 11 5.35 -17.92 -9.51
C LYS A 11 4.55 -16.97 -8.65
N PHE A 12 3.64 -17.52 -7.93
CA PHE A 12 2.82 -16.86 -6.92
C PHE A 12 2.74 -17.76 -5.70
N GLY A 13 2.69 -17.18 -4.51
CA GLY A 13 2.48 -17.88 -3.26
C GLY A 13 1.77 -16.99 -2.26
N PHE A 14 1.10 -17.62 -1.33
CA PHE A 14 0.37 -16.98 -0.24
C PHE A 14 0.63 -17.76 1.05
N LYS A 15 0.93 -17.05 2.13
CA LYS A 15 1.14 -17.64 3.46
C LYS A 15 0.31 -16.88 4.48
N PRO A 16 -0.74 -17.49 5.05
CA PRO A 16 -1.50 -16.87 6.12
C PRO A 16 -0.61 -16.64 7.34
N LEU A 17 -0.84 -15.54 8.04
CA LEU A 17 -0.27 -15.27 9.35
C LEU A 17 -1.38 -15.31 10.41
N GLU A 18 -1.02 -15.70 11.62
CA GLU A 18 -1.93 -15.63 12.75
C GLU A 18 -2.31 -14.16 13.05
N PRO A 19 -3.53 -13.90 13.55
CA PRO A 19 -4.05 -12.54 13.69
C PRO A 19 -3.16 -11.58 14.49
N GLU A 20 -2.45 -12.08 15.51
CA GLU A 20 -1.62 -11.27 16.42
C GLU A 20 -0.19 -11.04 15.92
N VAL A 21 0.20 -11.65 14.79
CA VAL A 21 1.56 -11.51 14.25
C VAL A 21 1.81 -10.13 13.65
N ILE A 22 0.79 -9.57 13.01
CA ILE A 22 0.78 -8.18 12.52
C ILE A 22 -0.52 -7.54 12.96
N VAL A 23 -0.43 -6.44 13.70
CA VAL A 23 -1.58 -5.68 14.20
C VAL A 23 -1.49 -4.26 13.64
N ASP A 24 -2.51 -3.83 12.90
CA ASP A 24 -2.60 -2.49 12.28
C ASP A 24 -1.33 -2.08 11.52
N GLY A 25 -0.75 -3.04 10.77
CA GLY A 25 0.48 -2.85 9.99
C GLY A 25 1.76 -2.84 10.83
N THR A 26 1.67 -3.04 12.16
CA THR A 26 2.83 -3.18 13.04
C THR A 26 3.16 -4.65 13.25
N VAL A 27 4.41 -5.02 13.04
CA VAL A 27 4.90 -6.39 13.26
C VAL A 27 5.09 -6.63 14.75
N MET A 28 4.32 -7.56 15.32
CA MET A 28 4.38 -7.92 16.74
C MET A 28 5.28 -9.13 16.98
N ASP A 29 5.43 -10.00 15.98
CA ASP A 29 6.31 -11.18 16.05
C ASP A 29 7.15 -11.29 14.76
N GLU A 30 8.34 -10.69 14.81
CA GLU A 30 9.29 -10.70 13.69
C GLU A 30 9.73 -12.13 13.32
N GLY A 31 9.91 -13.01 14.32
CA GLY A 31 10.34 -14.38 14.10
C GLY A 31 9.36 -15.18 13.27
N ARG A 32 8.06 -15.02 13.53
CA ARG A 32 6.99 -15.67 12.75
C ARG A 32 6.91 -15.12 11.33
N VAL A 33 7.02 -13.79 11.16
CA VAL A 33 7.02 -13.19 9.82
C VAL A 33 8.22 -13.69 9.00
N VAL A 34 9.42 -13.68 9.58
CA VAL A 34 10.64 -14.20 8.94
C VAL A 34 10.49 -15.67 8.55
N SER A 35 9.94 -16.50 9.44
CA SER A 35 9.69 -17.92 9.17
C SER A 35 8.70 -18.11 8.04
N ALA A 36 7.58 -17.37 8.05
CA ALA A 36 6.56 -17.43 7.01
C ALA A 36 7.12 -17.04 5.63
N ILE A 37 7.97 -16.01 5.55
CA ILE A 37 8.64 -15.62 4.30
C ILE A 37 9.56 -16.75 3.80
N LYS A 38 10.37 -17.36 4.69
CA LYS A 38 11.25 -18.49 4.32
C LYS A 38 10.44 -19.66 3.76
N GLU A 39 9.43 -20.09 4.50
CA GLU A 39 8.54 -21.18 4.11
C GLU A 39 7.88 -20.91 2.76
N LEU A 40 7.36 -19.69 2.55
CA LEU A 40 6.74 -19.29 1.29
C LEU A 40 7.71 -19.43 0.09
N PHE A 41 8.97 -19.00 0.25
CA PHE A 41 9.99 -19.13 -0.79
C PHE A 41 10.38 -20.57 -1.06
N GLU A 42 10.44 -21.42 -0.01
CA GLU A 42 10.69 -22.85 -0.12
C GLU A 42 9.53 -23.57 -0.82
N GLU A 43 8.29 -23.38 -0.37
CA GLU A 43 7.08 -24.02 -0.92
C GLU A 43 6.88 -23.64 -2.39
N THR A 44 7.12 -22.40 -2.76
CA THR A 44 7.01 -21.93 -4.15
C THR A 44 8.24 -22.24 -4.99
N ASN A 45 9.33 -22.71 -4.38
CA ASN A 45 10.63 -22.93 -5.04
C ASN A 45 11.10 -21.68 -5.81
N ILE A 46 10.95 -20.49 -5.21
CA ILE A 46 11.51 -19.22 -5.72
C ILE A 46 12.99 -19.16 -5.32
N LYS A 47 13.88 -19.00 -6.32
CA LYS A 47 15.35 -18.99 -6.11
C LYS A 47 15.94 -17.59 -6.12
N VAL A 48 15.20 -16.61 -6.61
CA VAL A 48 15.65 -15.21 -6.63
C VAL A 48 15.73 -14.69 -5.21
N LYS A 49 16.84 -14.04 -4.87
CA LYS A 49 17.08 -13.48 -3.54
C LYS A 49 16.82 -11.97 -3.49
N GLN A 50 16.97 -11.29 -4.61
CA GLN A 50 16.65 -9.87 -4.72
C GLN A 50 15.14 -9.68 -4.79
N VAL A 51 14.62 -8.82 -3.93
CA VAL A 51 13.18 -8.57 -3.80
C VAL A 51 12.87 -7.09 -3.76
N ALA A 52 11.70 -6.72 -4.25
CA ALA A 52 11.06 -5.46 -3.96
C ALA A 52 10.08 -5.66 -2.79
N VAL A 53 9.96 -4.65 -1.96
CA VAL A 53 9.04 -4.59 -0.83
C VAL A 53 8.22 -3.32 -0.96
N SER A 54 7.00 -3.31 -0.50
CA SER A 54 6.19 -2.09 -0.45
C SER A 54 5.71 -1.78 0.97
N ILE A 55 5.45 -0.49 1.19
CA ILE A 55 4.99 0.05 2.47
C ILE A 55 3.77 0.96 2.25
N SER A 56 2.96 1.09 3.29
CA SER A 56 1.80 2.00 3.32
C SER A 56 1.45 2.39 4.75
N GLY A 57 0.35 3.13 4.90
CA GLY A 57 -0.20 3.52 6.19
C GLY A 57 0.51 4.71 6.83
N HIS A 58 0.38 4.85 8.14
CA HIS A 58 0.78 6.05 8.89
C HIS A 58 2.27 6.41 8.84
N ALA A 59 3.12 5.48 8.40
CA ALA A 59 4.55 5.70 8.27
C ALA A 59 4.95 6.35 6.93
N VAL A 60 3.99 6.52 6.01
CA VAL A 60 4.21 7.04 4.65
C VAL A 60 3.36 8.27 4.42
N ILE A 61 3.98 9.30 3.87
CA ILE A 61 3.29 10.52 3.41
C ILE A 61 3.56 10.67 1.91
N ILE A 62 2.50 10.84 1.14
CA ILE A 62 2.57 11.18 -0.28
C ILE A 62 1.89 12.54 -0.46
N LYS A 63 2.58 13.47 -1.09
CA LYS A 63 2.05 14.81 -1.35
C LYS A 63 2.42 15.29 -2.75
N LYS A 64 1.44 15.87 -3.44
CA LYS A 64 1.71 16.69 -4.62
C LYS A 64 2.03 18.10 -4.13
N ILE A 65 3.18 18.61 -4.55
CA ILE A 65 3.62 20.00 -4.26
C ILE A 65 3.97 20.71 -5.57
N SER A 66 3.92 22.02 -5.58
CA SER A 66 4.31 22.86 -6.70
C SER A 66 5.51 23.70 -6.32
N LEU A 67 6.53 23.72 -7.17
CA LEU A 67 7.72 24.56 -7.00
C LEU A 67 7.97 25.40 -8.26
N PRO A 68 8.62 26.56 -8.14
CA PRO A 68 9.10 27.29 -9.30
C PRO A 68 10.05 26.43 -10.14
N PRO A 69 10.09 26.61 -11.47
CA PRO A 69 11.06 25.92 -12.32
C PRO A 69 12.49 26.26 -11.88
N MET A 70 13.29 25.23 -11.74
CA MET A 70 14.69 25.34 -11.32
C MET A 70 15.54 24.23 -11.95
N PRO A 71 16.88 24.40 -11.99
CA PRO A 71 17.78 23.33 -12.41
C PRO A 71 17.71 22.12 -11.49
N ASP A 72 17.93 20.91 -12.05
CA ASP A 72 17.90 19.65 -11.30
C ASP A 72 18.88 19.65 -10.10
N GLU A 73 20.00 20.37 -10.22
CA GLU A 73 21.02 20.49 -9.18
C GLU A 73 20.51 21.20 -7.91
N GLU A 74 19.52 22.09 -8.05
CA GLU A 74 18.91 22.83 -6.93
C GLU A 74 17.67 22.13 -6.39
N LEU A 75 17.06 21.27 -7.19
CA LEU A 75 15.74 20.69 -6.95
C LEU A 75 15.70 19.85 -5.68
N GLU A 76 16.69 18.99 -5.44
CA GLU A 76 16.74 18.13 -4.25
C GLU A 76 16.74 18.96 -2.95
N GLY A 77 17.55 20.03 -2.91
CA GLY A 77 17.60 20.92 -1.76
C GLY A 77 16.29 21.66 -1.50
N GLN A 78 15.66 22.16 -2.57
CA GLN A 78 14.38 22.87 -2.48
C GLN A 78 13.21 21.94 -2.14
N VAL A 79 13.17 20.73 -2.69
CA VAL A 79 12.18 19.72 -2.32
C VAL A 79 12.30 19.36 -0.83
N ARG A 80 13.52 19.18 -0.33
CA ARG A 80 13.75 18.87 1.08
C ARG A 80 13.28 20.01 1.99
N LEU A 81 13.56 21.26 1.62
CA LEU A 81 13.10 22.44 2.36
C LEU A 81 11.57 22.56 2.32
N ALA A 82 10.97 22.37 1.15
CA ALA A 82 9.51 22.39 1.02
C ALA A 82 8.85 21.26 1.81
N ALA A 83 9.48 20.09 1.87
CA ALA A 83 8.98 18.91 2.57
C ALA A 83 8.70 19.19 4.06
N GLU A 84 9.51 20.03 4.72
CA GLU A 84 9.32 20.41 6.13
C GLU A 84 7.94 21.01 6.42
N GLN A 85 7.29 21.60 5.42
CA GLN A 85 5.97 22.22 5.56
C GLN A 85 4.82 21.21 5.45
N TYR A 86 5.07 20.07 4.81
CA TYR A 86 4.04 19.08 4.47
C TYR A 86 4.15 17.78 5.26
N ILE A 87 5.33 17.49 5.83
CA ILE A 87 5.61 16.25 6.55
C ILE A 87 5.43 16.52 8.05
N PRO A 88 4.50 15.83 8.74
CA PRO A 88 4.25 16.00 10.18
C PRO A 88 5.25 15.23 11.06
N PHE A 89 6.41 14.86 10.51
CA PHE A 89 7.49 14.16 11.19
C PHE A 89 8.77 14.98 11.17
N ASP A 90 9.69 14.70 12.08
CA ASP A 90 11.04 15.26 11.97
C ASP A 90 11.68 14.82 10.65
N ILE A 91 12.16 15.79 9.88
CA ILE A 91 12.78 15.56 8.58
C ILE A 91 13.99 14.63 8.65
N ASN A 92 14.64 14.56 9.82
CA ASN A 92 15.77 13.67 10.07
C ASN A 92 15.35 12.22 10.34
N GLU A 93 14.07 11.97 10.67
CA GLU A 93 13.51 10.65 10.95
C GLU A 93 12.87 10.00 9.73
N VAL A 94 12.83 10.69 8.59
CA VAL A 94 12.26 10.19 7.35
C VAL A 94 13.30 10.08 6.24
N ASN A 95 13.06 9.14 5.33
CA ASN A 95 13.64 9.14 3.99
C ASN A 95 12.67 9.86 3.07
N ILE A 96 13.21 10.71 2.22
CA ILE A 96 12.44 11.49 1.24
C ILE A 96 12.90 11.08 -0.15
N ASP A 97 11.93 10.88 -1.02
CA ASP A 97 12.12 10.72 -2.46
C ASP A 97 11.09 11.56 -3.21
N PHE A 98 11.35 11.89 -4.46
CA PHE A 98 10.44 12.70 -5.24
C PHE A 98 10.53 12.40 -6.74
N SER A 99 9.47 12.73 -7.45
CA SER A 99 9.44 12.68 -8.91
C SER A 99 8.78 13.92 -9.48
N VAL A 100 9.39 14.51 -10.49
CA VAL A 100 8.78 15.62 -11.25
C VAL A 100 7.74 15.03 -12.19
N LEU A 101 6.52 15.55 -12.07
CA LEU A 101 5.43 15.12 -12.94
C LEU A 101 5.49 15.82 -14.30
N PRO A 102 5.07 15.13 -15.37
CA PRO A 102 4.90 15.80 -16.65
C PRO A 102 3.92 16.97 -16.53
N SER A 103 4.24 18.11 -17.12
CA SER A 103 3.32 19.26 -17.18
C SER A 103 2.10 18.86 -17.98
N THR A 104 0.94 18.74 -17.30
CA THR A 104 -0.34 18.51 -17.96
C THR A 104 -1.32 19.56 -17.50
N GLU A 105 -2.07 20.18 -18.44
CA GLU A 105 -3.17 21.10 -18.11
C GLU A 105 -4.21 20.45 -17.21
N ALA A 106 -4.31 19.12 -17.23
CA ALA A 106 -5.22 18.32 -16.42
C ALA A 106 -4.84 18.23 -14.94
N ALA A 107 -3.59 18.53 -14.59
CA ALA A 107 -3.10 18.43 -13.21
C ALA A 107 -3.39 19.67 -12.36
N GLY A 108 -4.04 20.69 -12.92
CA GLY A 108 -4.32 21.96 -12.23
C GLY A 108 -3.06 22.78 -11.97
N ASP A 109 -2.03 22.58 -12.78
CA ASP A 109 -0.76 23.29 -12.65
C ASP A 109 -0.97 24.77 -12.99
N THR A 110 -0.54 25.64 -12.12
CA THR A 110 -0.42 27.08 -12.41
C THR A 110 0.63 27.24 -13.51
N GLN A 111 0.35 28.08 -14.51
CA GLN A 111 1.28 28.29 -15.62
C GLN A 111 2.68 28.67 -15.09
N GLY A 112 3.66 27.79 -15.36
CA GLY A 112 5.05 28.04 -15.03
C GLY A 112 5.55 27.42 -13.73
N GLU A 113 4.79 26.57 -13.07
CA GLU A 113 5.24 25.79 -11.89
C GLU A 113 5.54 24.33 -12.27
N MET A 114 6.46 23.72 -11.54
CA MET A 114 6.75 22.29 -11.63
C MET A 114 5.92 21.53 -10.60
N SER A 115 5.13 20.58 -11.03
CA SER A 115 4.43 19.64 -10.15
C SER A 115 5.35 18.49 -9.74
N ILE A 116 5.39 18.21 -8.46
CA ILE A 116 6.26 17.18 -7.88
C ILE A 116 5.43 16.27 -6.98
N ILE A 117 5.56 14.97 -7.15
CA ILE A 117 5.16 14.01 -6.12
C ILE A 117 6.31 13.87 -5.14
N LEU A 118 6.04 14.19 -3.90
CA LEU A 118 6.92 14.02 -2.75
C LEU A 118 6.46 12.80 -1.96
N VAL A 119 7.40 11.91 -1.64
CA VAL A 119 7.17 10.77 -0.75
C VAL A 119 8.12 10.87 0.43
N ALA A 120 7.57 10.71 1.64
CA ALA A 120 8.35 10.60 2.84
C ALA A 120 7.95 9.34 3.60
N ALA A 121 8.92 8.53 4.00
CA ALA A 121 8.69 7.32 4.77
C ALA A 121 9.57 7.31 6.03
N LYS A 122 9.00 6.91 7.17
CA LYS A 122 9.74 6.79 8.44
C LYS A 122 10.87 5.79 8.31
N LYS A 123 12.08 6.20 8.71
CA LYS A 123 13.29 5.37 8.69
C LYS A 123 13.12 4.09 9.49
N ASP A 124 12.47 4.18 10.65
CA ASP A 124 12.24 3.02 11.51
C ASP A 124 11.42 1.95 10.80
N LYS A 125 10.37 2.35 10.08
CA LYS A 125 9.54 1.40 9.31
C LYS A 125 10.30 0.77 8.15
N ILE A 126 11.10 1.55 7.44
CA ILE A 126 11.96 1.05 6.37
C ILE A 126 12.98 0.04 6.93
N ASN A 127 13.60 0.37 8.06
CA ASN A 127 14.58 -0.49 8.72
C ASN A 127 13.93 -1.80 9.21
N GLU A 128 12.77 -1.72 9.88
CA GLU A 128 12.00 -2.88 10.32
C GLU A 128 11.77 -3.87 9.17
N LEU A 129 11.17 -3.41 8.07
CA LEU A 129 10.88 -4.26 6.91
C LEU A 129 12.16 -4.78 6.24
N THR A 130 13.20 -3.96 6.19
CA THR A 130 14.50 -4.34 5.65
C THR A 130 15.10 -5.48 6.45
N GLU A 131 15.09 -5.41 7.78
CA GLU A 131 15.66 -6.45 8.65
C GLU A 131 14.82 -7.74 8.62
N LEU A 132 13.50 -7.67 8.54
CA LEU A 132 12.62 -8.83 8.33
C LEU A 132 12.98 -9.58 7.04
N VAL A 133 13.12 -8.86 5.94
CA VAL A 133 13.47 -9.44 4.63
C VAL A 133 14.88 -10.05 4.65
N LYS A 134 15.86 -9.37 5.24
CA LYS A 134 17.21 -9.90 5.43
C LYS A 134 17.22 -11.12 6.35
N GLY A 135 16.45 -11.10 7.43
CA GLY A 135 16.26 -12.23 8.34
C GLY A 135 15.74 -13.48 7.62
N ALA A 136 14.94 -13.30 6.56
CA ALA A 136 14.51 -14.38 5.69
C ALA A 136 15.57 -14.85 4.67
N GLY A 137 16.76 -14.25 4.66
CA GLY A 137 17.84 -14.57 3.72
C GLY A 137 17.65 -13.98 2.32
N LEU A 138 16.89 -12.89 2.24
CA LEU A 138 16.62 -12.15 1.01
C LEU A 138 17.35 -10.80 1.02
N VAL A 139 17.41 -10.14 -0.13
CA VAL A 139 18.09 -8.86 -0.32
C VAL A 139 17.06 -7.85 -0.85
N PRO A 140 16.56 -6.95 -0.01
CA PRO A 140 15.67 -5.88 -0.47
C PRO A 140 16.47 -4.89 -1.32
N ILE A 141 16.06 -4.71 -2.57
CA ILE A 141 16.70 -3.79 -3.53
C ILE A 141 15.83 -2.59 -3.87
N VAL A 142 14.52 -2.69 -3.62
CA VAL A 142 13.54 -1.62 -3.81
C VAL A 142 12.61 -1.61 -2.61
N MET A 143 12.32 -0.41 -2.10
CA MET A 143 11.23 -0.13 -1.19
C MET A 143 10.29 0.83 -1.90
N ASP A 144 9.11 0.36 -2.29
CA ASP A 144 8.09 1.15 -2.98
C ASP A 144 6.95 1.50 -2.02
N VAL A 145 5.96 2.23 -2.46
CA VAL A 145 4.70 2.43 -1.74
C VAL A 145 3.58 1.68 -2.42
N ASP A 146 2.66 1.11 -1.63
CA ASP A 146 1.59 0.25 -2.13
C ASP A 146 0.79 0.91 -3.25
N ALA A 147 0.47 2.19 -3.12
CA ALA A 147 -0.28 2.95 -4.10
C ALA A 147 0.42 2.97 -5.48
N PHE A 148 1.74 3.17 -5.50
CA PHE A 148 2.52 3.23 -6.75
C PHE A 148 2.83 1.84 -7.30
N ALA A 149 3.01 0.84 -6.44
CA ALA A 149 3.15 -0.55 -6.88
C ALA A 149 1.92 -1.02 -7.65
N ILE A 150 0.71 -0.64 -7.19
CA ILE A 150 -0.56 -0.95 -7.85
C ILE A 150 -0.72 -0.13 -9.15
N GLU A 151 -0.34 1.14 -9.15
CA GLU A 151 -0.32 1.99 -10.33
C GLU A 151 0.57 1.39 -11.43
N ASN A 152 1.78 0.99 -11.07
CA ASN A 152 2.72 0.31 -11.97
C ASN A 152 2.13 -0.99 -12.52
N MET A 153 1.49 -1.80 -11.68
CA MET A 153 0.80 -3.01 -12.11
C MET A 153 -0.33 -2.70 -13.09
N HIS A 154 -1.13 -1.68 -12.81
CA HIS A 154 -2.21 -1.24 -13.70
C HIS A 154 -1.66 -0.78 -15.06
N ALA A 155 -0.66 0.10 -15.08
CA ALA A 155 -0.07 0.64 -16.30
C ALA A 155 0.57 -0.45 -17.21
N ILE A 156 1.08 -1.54 -16.60
CA ILE A 156 1.66 -2.66 -17.35
C ILE A 156 0.59 -3.54 -18.02
N ASN A 157 -0.57 -3.69 -17.37
CA ASN A 157 -1.57 -4.67 -17.78
C ASN A 157 -2.75 -4.07 -18.55
N TYR A 158 -3.00 -2.78 -18.41
CA TYR A 158 -4.14 -2.10 -19.01
C TYR A 158 -3.70 -0.91 -19.87
N PRO A 159 -4.37 -0.63 -20.98
CA PRO A 159 -4.08 0.57 -21.76
C PRO A 159 -4.41 1.81 -20.92
N VAL A 160 -3.48 2.75 -20.89
CA VAL A 160 -3.65 4.03 -20.18
C VAL A 160 -4.08 5.09 -21.20
N SER A 161 -5.29 5.62 -21.03
CA SER A 161 -5.79 6.77 -21.82
C SER A 161 -5.44 8.07 -21.09
N GLN A 162 -5.01 9.09 -21.84
CA GLN A 162 -4.67 10.41 -21.27
C GLN A 162 -5.88 11.13 -20.67
N ASP A 163 -7.07 10.87 -21.20
CA ASP A 163 -8.31 11.53 -20.79
C ASP A 163 -9.10 10.76 -19.72
N GLU A 164 -8.73 9.52 -19.46
CA GLU A 164 -9.42 8.66 -18.51
C GLU A 164 -8.86 8.82 -17.09
N THR A 165 -9.77 8.97 -16.14
CA THR A 165 -9.43 8.99 -14.71
C THR A 165 -9.85 7.64 -14.11
N THR A 166 -8.89 6.95 -13.52
CA THR A 166 -9.07 5.63 -12.92
C THR A 166 -8.86 5.72 -11.42
N ALA A 167 -9.78 5.16 -10.64
CA ALA A 167 -9.59 4.94 -9.21
C ALA A 167 -9.01 3.54 -8.98
N LEU A 168 -7.83 3.46 -8.43
CA LEU A 168 -7.19 2.23 -8.01
C LEU A 168 -7.40 2.09 -6.51
N ILE A 169 -8.14 1.06 -6.11
CA ILE A 169 -8.50 0.82 -4.71
C ILE A 169 -7.96 -0.54 -4.29
N ASN A 170 -7.11 -0.54 -3.27
CA ASN A 170 -6.57 -1.74 -2.65
C ASN A 170 -7.11 -1.86 -1.22
N ILE A 171 -7.93 -2.89 -0.99
CA ILE A 171 -8.50 -3.15 0.33
C ILE A 171 -7.69 -4.26 0.99
N GLY A 172 -6.80 -3.88 1.89
CA GLY A 172 -5.99 -4.79 2.67
C GLY A 172 -6.70 -5.29 3.94
N ALA A 173 -5.95 -5.92 4.84
CA ALA A 173 -6.47 -6.38 6.12
C ALA A 173 -6.82 -5.20 7.06
N SER A 174 -5.93 -4.22 7.20
CA SER A 174 -6.08 -3.10 8.13
C SER A 174 -6.13 -1.73 7.46
N VAL A 175 -5.68 -1.61 6.21
CA VAL A 175 -5.58 -0.34 5.48
C VAL A 175 -6.16 -0.51 4.08
N MET A 176 -6.91 0.49 3.65
CA MET A 176 -7.34 0.66 2.27
C MET A 176 -6.53 1.80 1.64
N ASN A 177 -5.88 1.52 0.51
CA ASN A 177 -5.17 2.54 -0.27
C ASN A 177 -6.04 2.96 -1.46
N ILE A 178 -6.18 4.25 -1.65
CA ILE A 178 -6.85 4.85 -2.80
C ILE A 178 -5.83 5.65 -3.58
N ASN A 179 -5.75 5.40 -4.88
CA ASN A 179 -4.93 6.18 -5.81
C ASN A 179 -5.78 6.57 -7.02
N ILE A 180 -5.96 7.85 -7.24
CA ILE A 180 -6.66 8.39 -8.41
C ILE A 180 -5.61 8.74 -9.46
N VAL A 181 -5.67 8.08 -10.60
CA VAL A 181 -4.70 8.18 -11.68
C VAL A 181 -5.36 8.73 -12.93
N ARG A 182 -4.70 9.65 -13.63
CA ARG A 182 -5.10 10.15 -14.94
C ARG A 182 -3.89 10.21 -15.86
N GLY A 183 -4.04 9.68 -17.06
CA GLY A 183 -2.94 9.69 -18.05
C GLY A 183 -1.64 9.04 -17.56
N GLY A 184 -1.73 8.06 -16.65
CA GLY A 184 -0.56 7.40 -16.06
C GLY A 184 0.14 8.23 -14.97
N THR A 185 -0.54 9.25 -14.43
CA THR A 185 -0.02 10.10 -13.36
C THR A 185 -0.96 10.10 -12.18
N SER A 186 -0.43 9.83 -10.98
CA SER A 186 -1.18 9.93 -9.73
C SER A 186 -1.58 11.38 -9.46
N LEU A 187 -2.88 11.61 -9.30
CA LEU A 187 -3.43 12.92 -8.96
C LEU A 187 -3.68 13.06 -7.46
N PHE A 188 -4.06 11.97 -6.82
CA PHE A 188 -4.44 11.94 -5.43
C PHE A 188 -4.20 10.54 -4.85
N THR A 189 -3.64 10.50 -3.65
CA THR A 189 -3.48 9.27 -2.88
C THR A 189 -4.00 9.46 -1.47
N ARG A 190 -4.65 8.44 -0.93
CA ARG A 190 -5.10 8.42 0.46
C ARG A 190 -5.03 7.00 1.01
N ASP A 191 -4.48 6.88 2.21
CA ASP A 191 -4.58 5.67 3.01
C ASP A 191 -5.68 5.85 4.06
N ILE A 192 -6.61 4.89 4.11
CA ILE A 192 -7.71 4.87 5.06
C ILE A 192 -7.47 3.69 6.01
N PRO A 193 -7.43 3.89 7.34
CA PRO A 193 -7.16 2.84 8.32
C PRO A 193 -8.39 1.94 8.54
N ILE A 194 -8.98 1.49 7.46
CA ILE A 194 -10.10 0.53 7.42
C ILE A 194 -9.77 -0.54 6.40
N GLY A 195 -9.95 -1.80 6.77
CA GLY A 195 -9.74 -2.94 5.90
C GLY A 195 -10.60 -4.13 6.28
N GLY A 196 -10.26 -5.30 5.77
CA GLY A 196 -11.02 -6.55 5.99
C GLY A 196 -11.19 -6.92 7.46
N ASN A 197 -10.25 -6.56 8.32
CA ASN A 197 -10.31 -6.85 9.76
C ASN A 197 -11.51 -6.15 10.42
N ARG A 198 -11.88 -4.96 9.95
CA ARG A 198 -13.04 -4.23 10.48
C ARG A 198 -14.33 -5.02 10.36
N TYR A 199 -14.50 -5.76 9.25
CA TYR A 199 -15.64 -6.65 9.05
C TYR A 199 -15.56 -7.87 9.97
N THR A 200 -14.40 -8.48 10.08
CA THR A 200 -14.19 -9.67 10.93
C THR A 200 -14.47 -9.35 12.40
N GLU A 201 -13.94 -8.25 12.91
CA GLU A 201 -14.17 -7.78 14.27
C GLU A 201 -15.64 -7.42 14.52
N ALA A 202 -16.30 -6.80 13.54
CA ALA A 202 -17.71 -6.46 13.68
C ALA A 202 -18.60 -7.71 13.74
N ILE A 203 -18.33 -8.72 12.90
CA ILE A 203 -19.02 -10.02 12.94
C ILE A 203 -18.74 -10.72 14.27
N GLN A 204 -17.48 -10.79 14.70
CA GLN A 204 -17.07 -11.40 15.95
C GLN A 204 -17.84 -10.80 17.14
N ARG A 205 -17.89 -9.48 17.22
CA ARG A 205 -18.53 -8.77 18.33
C ARG A 205 -20.05 -8.96 18.36
N GLU A 206 -20.71 -8.90 17.20
CA GLU A 206 -22.17 -8.93 17.13
C GLU A 206 -22.72 -10.36 17.25
N VAL A 207 -22.01 -11.32 16.68
CA VAL A 207 -22.49 -12.72 16.63
C VAL A 207 -21.88 -13.58 17.74
N GLY A 208 -20.78 -13.12 18.38
CA GLY A 208 -20.09 -13.85 19.45
C GLY A 208 -19.27 -15.04 18.95
N MET A 209 -18.77 -14.98 17.72
CA MET A 209 -17.87 -15.98 17.11
C MET A 209 -16.42 -15.75 17.51
N SER A 210 -15.54 -16.77 17.33
CA SER A 210 -14.10 -16.55 17.37
C SER A 210 -13.64 -15.73 16.17
N TYR A 211 -12.41 -15.21 16.20
CA TYR A 211 -11.86 -14.46 15.07
C TYR A 211 -11.82 -15.31 13.80
N GLU A 212 -11.34 -16.56 13.91
CA GLU A 212 -11.25 -17.49 12.80
C GLU A 212 -12.63 -17.79 12.20
N GLU A 213 -13.63 -18.07 13.05
CA GLU A 213 -15.00 -18.31 12.61
C GLU A 213 -15.62 -17.10 11.91
N ALA A 214 -15.36 -15.90 12.42
CA ALA A 214 -15.82 -14.65 11.81
C ALA A 214 -15.14 -14.39 10.46
N GLU A 215 -13.84 -14.66 10.35
CA GLU A 215 -13.07 -14.53 9.11
C GLU A 215 -13.55 -15.52 8.03
N GLU A 216 -13.76 -16.80 8.39
CA GLU A 216 -14.34 -17.81 7.50
C GLU A 216 -15.76 -17.41 7.06
N THR A 217 -16.56 -16.88 7.97
CA THR A 217 -17.93 -16.41 7.68
C THR A 217 -17.91 -15.23 6.71
N LYS A 218 -17.03 -14.25 6.95
CA LYS A 218 -16.81 -13.11 6.06
C LYS A 218 -16.43 -13.54 4.65
N LYS A 219 -15.57 -14.55 4.52
CA LYS A 219 -15.14 -15.11 3.22
C LYS A 219 -16.18 -15.97 2.54
N GLY A 220 -17.28 -16.33 3.23
CA GLY A 220 -18.26 -17.26 2.73
C GLY A 220 -17.82 -18.74 2.78
N GLU A 221 -16.72 -19.03 3.47
CA GLU A 221 -16.20 -20.40 3.67
C GLU A 221 -16.97 -21.14 4.76
N ARG A 222 -17.62 -20.39 5.66
CA ARG A 222 -18.46 -20.90 6.75
C ARG A 222 -19.85 -20.25 6.69
N SER A 223 -20.88 -21.05 6.89
CA SER A 223 -22.26 -20.55 7.04
C SER A 223 -22.45 -19.93 8.42
N ALA A 224 -23.06 -18.76 8.47
CA ALA A 224 -23.47 -18.13 9.73
C ALA A 224 -24.70 -18.81 10.39
N GLY A 225 -25.34 -19.77 9.70
CA GLY A 225 -26.51 -20.48 10.20
C GLY A 225 -27.65 -19.54 10.59
N ASN A 226 -28.13 -19.65 11.82
CA ASN A 226 -29.22 -18.81 12.33
C ASN A 226 -28.82 -17.31 12.51
N ASN A 227 -27.55 -16.99 12.41
CA ASN A 227 -27.02 -15.62 12.56
C ASN A 227 -26.84 -14.91 11.22
N GLN A 228 -27.31 -15.47 10.11
CA GLN A 228 -27.09 -14.89 8.77
C GLN A 228 -27.63 -13.48 8.64
N ASP A 229 -28.80 -13.18 9.20
CA ASP A 229 -29.39 -11.84 9.16
C ASP A 229 -28.55 -10.83 9.98
N ALA A 230 -28.04 -11.26 11.13
CA ALA A 230 -27.15 -10.44 11.96
C ALA A 230 -25.85 -10.13 11.23
N VAL A 231 -25.21 -11.13 10.60
CA VAL A 231 -24.01 -10.96 9.79
C VAL A 231 -24.26 -10.00 8.64
N THR A 232 -25.37 -10.14 7.92
CA THR A 232 -25.71 -9.23 6.82
C THR A 232 -25.87 -7.79 7.31
N THR A 233 -26.59 -7.59 8.41
CA THR A 233 -26.79 -6.25 9.00
C THR A 233 -25.46 -5.61 9.40
N VAL A 234 -24.55 -6.37 10.00
CA VAL A 234 -23.22 -5.90 10.39
C VAL A 234 -22.37 -5.52 9.19
N VAL A 235 -22.36 -6.37 8.17
CA VAL A 235 -21.63 -6.10 6.91
C VAL A 235 -22.14 -4.82 6.26
N ASP A 236 -23.46 -4.62 6.18
CA ASP A 236 -24.06 -3.41 5.61
C ASP A 236 -23.71 -2.15 6.43
N SER A 237 -23.62 -2.28 7.74
CA SER A 237 -23.19 -1.18 8.62
C SER A 237 -21.72 -0.81 8.34
N VAL A 238 -20.81 -1.78 8.21
CA VAL A 238 -19.41 -1.53 7.89
C VAL A 238 -19.26 -1.00 6.46
N ASN A 239 -20.05 -1.50 5.50
CA ASN A 239 -20.09 -0.95 4.14
C ASN A 239 -20.44 0.55 4.15
N SER A 240 -21.42 0.94 4.97
CA SER A 240 -21.81 2.35 5.12
C SER A 240 -20.72 3.20 5.76
N GLU A 241 -19.98 2.65 6.75
CA GLU A 241 -18.81 3.29 7.36
C GLU A 241 -17.71 3.53 6.30
N VAL A 242 -17.35 2.47 5.56
CA VAL A 242 -16.34 2.54 4.48
C VAL A 242 -16.71 3.52 3.39
N ALA A 243 -18.00 3.58 3.01
CA ALA A 243 -18.47 4.47 1.96
C ALA A 243 -18.52 5.95 2.37
N SER A 244 -18.44 6.24 3.67
CA SER A 244 -18.44 7.61 4.21
C SER A 244 -17.05 8.24 4.32
N GLU A 245 -15.97 7.45 4.16
CA GLU A 245 -14.58 7.89 4.19
C GLU A 245 -14.08 8.39 2.83
#